data_1c50c33db2c86515682e80357f4135f2
#
_entry.id   1c50c33db2c86515682e80357f4135f2
#
_cell.length_a   1.000
_cell.length_b   1.000
_cell.length_c   1.000
_cell.angle_alpha   90.00
_cell.angle_beta   90.00
_cell.angle_gamma   90.00
#
_symmetry.space_group_name_H-M   'P 1'
#
loop_
_entity.id
_entity.type
_entity.pdbx_description
1 polymer ?
#
loop_
_entity_poly.entity_id
_entity_poly.type
_entity_poly.pdbx_seq_one_letter_code
_entity_poly.pdbx_strand_id
1 'polypeptide(L)'
;MNLEDVKKAEFVLKDVFSKIDDICFYNSQKVINAFWKNSVNEACFNSTTGYGYGDYGRDVIEKVYADVFKCEKALVRNQFISGTHAISTALFALLRPGDTLLSITGKPYDTLDSIIGFNDNKSSLKSFNVKYEQIDLVNNDFDYNKIEEYLKNNKVKVIEIQRSIGYSTRRSISIEKLEKVIKLIKSIDKDIIVMVDNCYCEFVNIKEPTEVGADICVGSLIKNLGAGIASNGAYIAGKENLVHLCSERLNVPGEADEVGPSLGANKSFLQGLYMAPSVVASSLKTIVLASYLLENLGYDVSPRWNEERCDIVETIKFNDKDKLIKFVEGIQKGSAIDADSTPVPTKMPGYDDEIIMASGSFTQGSSIEISCDGPLRDPYIAYLQGGLTYEYGKIAILKAIEDITK
;
A
#
# COMPACT_ATOMS: atom_id res chain seq x y z
N MET A 1 -13.25 25.72 -12.51
CA MET A 1 -11.86 25.63 -12.92
C MET A 1 -11.79 25.15 -14.38
N ASN A 2 -10.92 25.70 -15.22
CA ASN A 2 -10.89 25.38 -16.65
C ASN A 2 -9.51 24.82 -17.07
N LEU A 3 -9.38 24.39 -18.33
CA LEU A 3 -8.14 23.81 -18.87
C LEU A 3 -6.93 24.78 -18.79
N GLU A 4 -7.17 26.08 -18.86
CA GLU A 4 -6.11 27.08 -18.79
C GLU A 4 -5.53 27.18 -17.37
N ASP A 5 -6.37 27.04 -16.34
CA ASP A 5 -5.95 27.01 -14.94
C ASP A 5 -5.08 25.76 -14.67
N VAL A 6 -5.45 24.63 -15.26
CA VAL A 6 -4.66 23.38 -15.15
C VAL A 6 -3.30 23.54 -15.82
N LYS A 7 -3.23 24.12 -17.03
CA LYS A 7 -1.95 24.37 -17.71
C LYS A 7 -1.02 25.30 -16.91
N LYS A 8 -1.58 26.31 -16.24
CA LYS A 8 -0.80 27.17 -15.33
C LYS A 8 -0.27 26.38 -14.13
N ALA A 9 -1.09 25.51 -13.53
CA ALA A 9 -0.66 24.63 -12.46
C ALA A 9 0.46 23.69 -12.93
N GLU A 10 0.29 23.00 -14.06
CA GLU A 10 1.30 22.08 -14.62
C GLU A 10 2.63 22.79 -14.91
N PHE A 11 2.60 24.05 -15.31
CA PHE A 11 3.82 24.84 -15.51
C PHE A 11 4.58 25.03 -14.18
N VAL A 12 3.88 25.30 -13.08
CA VAL A 12 4.49 25.41 -11.73
C VAL A 12 5.00 24.05 -11.25
N LEU A 13 4.28 22.97 -11.54
CA LEU A 13 4.59 21.61 -11.09
C LEU A 13 5.66 20.89 -11.93
N LYS A 14 6.16 21.52 -13.01
CA LYS A 14 7.04 20.90 -13.99
C LYS A 14 8.23 20.17 -13.38
N ASP A 15 8.92 20.78 -12.42
CA ASP A 15 10.12 20.19 -11.81
C ASP A 15 9.78 19.01 -10.89
N VAL A 16 8.63 19.05 -10.22
CA VAL A 16 8.13 17.92 -9.42
C VAL A 16 7.74 16.76 -10.33
N PHE A 17 7.05 17.04 -11.43
CA PHE A 17 6.67 16.03 -12.42
C PHE A 17 7.89 15.39 -13.07
N SER A 18 8.92 16.17 -13.39
CA SER A 18 10.18 15.64 -13.92
C SER A 18 10.85 14.63 -12.97
N LYS A 19 10.88 14.92 -11.67
CA LYS A 19 11.41 13.98 -10.67
C LYS A 19 10.59 12.69 -10.59
N ILE A 20 9.26 12.80 -10.69
CA ILE A 20 8.38 11.62 -10.74
C ILE A 20 8.68 10.79 -11.99
N ASP A 21 8.90 11.41 -13.13
CA ASP A 21 9.25 10.73 -14.39
C ASP A 21 10.63 10.03 -14.30
N ASP A 22 11.60 10.63 -13.64
CA ASP A 22 12.91 10.01 -13.42
C ASP A 22 12.79 8.73 -12.53
N ILE A 23 11.99 8.80 -11.46
CA ILE A 23 11.70 7.63 -10.61
C ILE A 23 10.95 6.55 -11.40
N CYS A 24 9.97 6.95 -12.20
CA CYS A 24 9.23 6.05 -13.09
C CYS A 24 10.17 5.32 -14.04
N PHE A 25 11.07 6.04 -14.71
CA PHE A 25 12.05 5.45 -15.62
C PHE A 25 12.96 4.44 -14.90
N TYR A 26 13.49 4.80 -13.72
CA TYR A 26 14.32 3.91 -12.92
C TYR A 26 13.59 2.61 -12.54
N ASN A 27 12.35 2.72 -12.05
CA ASN A 27 11.56 1.55 -11.65
C ASN A 27 11.13 0.72 -12.88
N SER A 28 10.83 1.35 -14.01
CA SER A 28 10.56 0.65 -15.27
C SER A 28 11.77 -0.18 -15.71
N GLN A 29 12.98 0.39 -15.60
CA GLN A 29 14.22 -0.31 -15.90
C GLN A 29 14.45 -1.50 -14.92
N LYS A 30 14.15 -1.30 -13.63
CA LYS A 30 14.22 -2.37 -12.62
C LYS A 30 13.28 -3.53 -12.98
N VAL A 31 12.03 -3.24 -13.35
CA VAL A 31 11.03 -4.24 -13.73
C VAL A 31 11.44 -4.97 -15.01
N ILE A 32 11.81 -4.26 -16.08
CA ILE A 32 12.14 -4.90 -17.35
C ILE A 32 13.40 -5.77 -17.24
N ASN A 33 14.38 -5.35 -16.44
CA ASN A 33 15.58 -6.16 -16.18
C ASN A 33 15.23 -7.47 -15.45
N ALA A 34 14.28 -7.43 -14.50
CA ALA A 34 13.79 -8.64 -13.83
C ALA A 34 13.05 -9.59 -14.80
N PHE A 35 12.27 -9.03 -15.75
CA PHE A 35 11.61 -9.81 -16.80
C PHE A 35 12.65 -10.51 -17.70
N TRP A 36 13.66 -9.81 -18.17
CA TRP A 36 14.72 -10.39 -19.01
C TRP A 36 15.52 -11.44 -18.28
N LYS A 37 15.93 -11.18 -17.05
CA LYS A 37 16.69 -12.11 -16.21
C LYS A 37 15.95 -13.43 -16.01
N ASN A 38 14.62 -13.37 -15.81
CA ASN A 38 13.78 -14.55 -15.58
C ASN A 38 13.13 -15.11 -16.87
N SER A 39 13.59 -14.66 -18.06
CA SER A 39 13.13 -15.16 -19.35
C SER A 39 11.61 -15.20 -19.48
N VAL A 40 10.92 -14.13 -19.00
CA VAL A 40 9.46 -14.03 -19.11
C VAL A 40 9.05 -14.15 -20.57
N ASN A 41 8.16 -15.12 -20.87
CA ASN A 41 7.68 -15.45 -22.21
C ASN A 41 6.20 -15.81 -22.17
N GLU A 42 5.58 -16.07 -23.33
CA GLU A 42 4.14 -16.35 -23.44
C GLU A 42 3.69 -17.58 -22.63
N ALA A 43 4.55 -18.59 -22.42
CA ALA A 43 4.21 -19.74 -21.61
C ALA A 43 3.94 -19.38 -20.13
N CYS A 44 4.50 -18.26 -19.65
CA CYS A 44 4.20 -17.73 -18.31
C CYS A 44 2.74 -17.31 -18.14
N PHE A 45 1.98 -17.09 -19.23
CA PHE A 45 0.57 -16.71 -19.17
C PHE A 45 -0.37 -17.91 -18.98
N ASN A 46 0.12 -19.12 -19.19
CA ASN A 46 -0.64 -20.34 -18.93
C ASN A 46 -0.94 -20.44 -17.44
N SER A 47 -2.07 -21.02 -17.12
CA SER A 47 -2.54 -21.19 -15.74
C SER A 47 -2.77 -22.65 -15.42
N THR A 48 -2.76 -22.94 -14.12
CA THR A 48 -3.13 -24.24 -13.57
C THR A 48 -4.46 -24.15 -12.81
N THR A 49 -5.03 -25.33 -12.54
CA THR A 49 -6.23 -25.53 -11.74
C THR A 49 -5.98 -26.60 -10.66
N GLY A 50 -6.94 -26.82 -9.77
CA GLY A 50 -6.81 -27.84 -8.71
C GLY A 50 -5.67 -27.50 -7.73
N TYR A 51 -4.73 -28.40 -7.55
CA TYR A 51 -3.58 -28.18 -6.66
C TYR A 51 -2.57 -27.19 -7.20
N GLY A 52 -2.48 -27.01 -8.52
CA GLY A 52 -1.54 -26.08 -9.14
C GLY A 52 -0.07 -26.51 -9.06
N TYR A 53 0.22 -27.81 -8.97
CA TYR A 53 1.60 -28.28 -9.04
C TYR A 53 2.27 -27.90 -10.36
N GLY A 54 3.50 -27.41 -10.28
CA GLY A 54 4.30 -27.05 -11.45
C GLY A 54 3.73 -25.88 -12.27
N ASP A 55 3.08 -24.91 -11.62
CA ASP A 55 2.60 -23.69 -12.29
C ASP A 55 3.80 -22.82 -12.69
N TYR A 56 4.26 -23.02 -13.93
CA TYR A 56 5.44 -22.35 -14.45
C TYR A 56 5.34 -20.81 -14.38
N GLY A 57 4.18 -20.27 -14.75
CA GLY A 57 3.96 -18.82 -14.75
C GLY A 57 4.03 -18.23 -13.35
N ARG A 58 3.39 -18.87 -12.38
CA ARG A 58 3.47 -18.51 -10.96
C ARG A 58 4.92 -18.49 -10.46
N ASP A 59 5.67 -19.55 -10.72
CA ASP A 59 7.04 -19.67 -10.25
C ASP A 59 7.97 -18.63 -10.88
N VAL A 60 7.74 -18.25 -12.14
CA VAL A 60 8.46 -17.15 -12.80
C VAL A 60 8.06 -15.80 -12.21
N ILE A 61 6.76 -15.55 -11.94
CA ILE A 61 6.28 -14.32 -11.32
C ILE A 61 6.96 -14.10 -9.96
N GLU A 62 7.02 -15.12 -9.14
CA GLU A 62 7.65 -15.03 -7.81
C GLU A 62 9.15 -14.69 -7.90
N LYS A 63 9.88 -15.24 -8.86
CA LYS A 63 11.27 -14.87 -9.14
C LYS A 63 11.41 -13.42 -9.64
N VAL A 64 10.51 -12.98 -10.51
CA VAL A 64 10.48 -11.59 -10.99
C VAL A 64 10.27 -10.61 -9.84
N TYR A 65 9.31 -10.90 -8.96
CA TYR A 65 9.07 -10.07 -7.77
C TYR A 65 10.27 -10.07 -6.82
N ALA A 66 10.90 -11.24 -6.58
CA ALA A 66 12.11 -11.30 -5.76
C ALA A 66 13.25 -10.42 -6.31
N ASP A 67 13.44 -10.42 -7.63
CA ASP A 67 14.43 -9.56 -8.30
C ASP A 67 14.07 -8.06 -8.22
N VAL A 68 12.80 -7.71 -8.39
CA VAL A 68 12.32 -6.32 -8.28
C VAL A 68 12.52 -5.78 -6.87
N PHE A 69 12.22 -6.58 -5.85
CA PHE A 69 12.41 -6.24 -4.44
C PHE A 69 13.84 -6.50 -3.94
N LYS A 70 14.73 -7.03 -4.77
CA LYS A 70 16.09 -7.41 -4.42
C LYS A 70 16.16 -8.23 -3.13
N CYS A 71 15.32 -9.24 -3.03
CA CYS A 71 15.21 -10.13 -1.89
C CYS A 71 15.44 -11.59 -2.30
N GLU A 72 15.48 -12.50 -1.32
CA GLU A 72 15.77 -13.91 -1.56
C GLU A 72 14.59 -14.66 -2.21
N LYS A 73 13.35 -14.33 -1.81
CA LYS A 73 12.14 -15.01 -2.26
C LYS A 73 10.92 -14.07 -2.23
N ALA A 74 9.96 -14.31 -3.09
CA ALA A 74 8.63 -13.71 -3.03
C ALA A 74 7.56 -14.80 -3.13
N LEU A 75 6.41 -14.53 -2.51
CA LEU A 75 5.16 -15.29 -2.59
C LEU A 75 4.12 -14.36 -3.19
N VAL A 76 3.68 -14.62 -4.43
CA VAL A 76 2.77 -13.75 -5.18
C VAL A 76 1.55 -14.56 -5.59
N ARG A 77 0.41 -14.35 -4.91
CA ARG A 77 -0.69 -15.30 -4.97
C ARG A 77 -2.05 -14.64 -5.12
N ASN A 78 -2.86 -15.20 -6.00
CA ASN A 78 -4.29 -14.90 -6.12
C ASN A 78 -5.14 -15.50 -4.97
N GLN A 79 -4.59 -16.44 -4.19
CA GLN A 79 -5.21 -16.97 -2.98
C GLN A 79 -5.28 -15.94 -1.85
N PHE A 80 -4.45 -14.91 -1.87
CA PHE A 80 -4.66 -13.77 -1.00
C PHE A 80 -5.86 -12.94 -1.47
N ILE A 81 -6.89 -12.86 -0.66
CA ILE A 81 -8.10 -12.08 -1.00
C ILE A 81 -7.91 -10.57 -0.83
N SER A 82 -6.87 -10.15 -0.10
CA SER A 82 -6.57 -8.73 0.16
C SER A 82 -5.15 -8.55 0.72
N GLY A 83 -4.67 -7.31 0.77
CA GLY A 83 -3.44 -6.96 1.50
C GLY A 83 -3.54 -7.29 2.99
N THR A 84 -4.68 -7.02 3.62
CA THR A 84 -4.95 -7.40 5.02
C THR A 84 -4.81 -8.91 5.25
N HIS A 85 -5.27 -9.74 4.29
CA HIS A 85 -5.08 -11.19 4.38
C HIS A 85 -3.60 -11.57 4.33
N ALA A 86 -2.81 -10.94 3.45
CA ALA A 86 -1.38 -11.21 3.37
C ALA A 86 -0.63 -10.77 4.64
N ILE A 87 -0.95 -9.59 5.20
CA ILE A 87 -0.39 -9.12 6.48
C ILE A 87 -0.76 -10.08 7.61
N SER A 88 -2.04 -10.48 7.71
CA SER A 88 -2.50 -11.46 8.69
C SER A 88 -1.75 -12.80 8.56
N THR A 89 -1.62 -13.30 7.33
CA THR A 89 -0.88 -14.52 7.03
C THR A 89 0.57 -14.41 7.52
N ALA A 90 1.26 -13.31 7.24
CA ALA A 90 2.63 -13.09 7.68
C ALA A 90 2.73 -13.03 9.21
N LEU A 91 1.85 -12.27 9.87
CA LEU A 91 1.86 -12.18 11.34
C LEU A 91 1.64 -13.54 12.01
N PHE A 92 0.65 -14.33 11.57
CA PHE A 92 0.41 -15.67 12.12
C PHE A 92 1.47 -16.71 11.70
N ALA A 93 2.19 -16.47 10.59
CA ALA A 93 3.31 -17.30 10.19
C ALA A 93 4.55 -17.07 11.06
N LEU A 94 4.79 -15.83 11.49
CA LEU A 94 6.03 -15.42 12.15
C LEU A 94 5.95 -15.42 13.68
N LEU A 95 4.75 -15.32 14.24
CA LEU A 95 4.51 -15.22 15.69
C LEU A 95 4.04 -16.55 16.28
N ARG A 96 4.46 -16.82 17.52
CA ARG A 96 4.06 -18.00 18.31
C ARG A 96 3.51 -17.55 19.65
N PRO A 97 2.76 -18.41 20.38
CA PRO A 97 2.30 -18.10 21.74
C PRO A 97 3.46 -17.68 22.65
N GLY A 98 3.32 -16.52 23.29
CA GLY A 98 4.33 -15.91 24.14
C GLY A 98 5.23 -14.88 23.45
N ASP A 99 5.21 -14.81 22.12
CA ASP A 99 5.94 -13.79 21.38
C ASP A 99 5.31 -12.39 21.53
N THR A 100 6.12 -11.36 21.28
CA THR A 100 5.68 -9.95 21.24
C THR A 100 5.74 -9.41 19.83
N LEU A 101 4.63 -8.84 19.35
CA LEU A 101 4.52 -7.97 18.20
C LEU A 101 4.65 -6.52 18.68
N LEU A 102 5.61 -5.78 18.15
CA LEU A 102 5.80 -4.36 18.42
C LEU A 102 5.54 -3.54 17.17
N SER A 103 4.53 -2.66 17.18
CA SER A 103 4.38 -1.62 16.15
C SER A 103 5.16 -0.37 16.56
N ILE A 104 5.97 0.18 15.64
CA ILE A 104 6.77 1.39 15.91
C ILE A 104 6.33 2.61 15.08
N THR A 105 5.18 2.50 14.43
CA THR A 105 4.49 3.58 13.72
C THR A 105 3.16 3.97 14.37
N GLY A 106 3.00 3.64 15.64
CA GLY A 106 1.76 3.77 16.38
C GLY A 106 0.78 2.64 16.11
N LYS A 107 -0.51 2.89 16.31
CA LYS A 107 -1.57 1.92 16.00
C LYS A 107 -1.55 1.61 14.51
N PRO A 108 -1.51 0.32 14.12
CA PRO A 108 -1.62 -0.08 12.72
C PRO A 108 -2.99 0.24 12.11
N TYR A 109 -3.12 0.01 10.80
CA TYR A 109 -4.35 0.25 10.07
C TYR A 109 -5.57 -0.48 10.68
N ASP A 110 -6.72 0.19 10.71
CA ASP A 110 -7.92 -0.25 11.45
C ASP A 110 -8.35 -1.70 11.17
N THR A 111 -8.16 -2.21 9.94
CA THR A 111 -8.48 -3.61 9.61
C THR A 111 -7.65 -4.64 10.37
N LEU A 112 -6.53 -4.23 11.00
CA LEU A 112 -5.70 -5.09 11.84
C LEU A 112 -6.22 -5.19 13.29
N ASP A 113 -7.16 -4.36 13.70
CA ASP A 113 -7.70 -4.35 15.08
C ASP A 113 -8.22 -5.71 15.50
N SER A 114 -9.02 -6.36 14.67
CA SER A 114 -9.52 -7.72 14.94
C SER A 114 -8.44 -8.79 14.85
N ILE A 115 -7.44 -8.59 13.98
CA ILE A 115 -6.32 -9.53 13.82
C ILE A 115 -5.42 -9.49 15.04
N ILE A 116 -5.10 -8.31 15.54
CA ILE A 116 -4.29 -8.11 16.75
C ILE A 116 -5.09 -8.52 17.99
N GLY A 117 -6.37 -8.14 18.06
CA GLY A 117 -7.28 -8.46 19.15
C GLY A 117 -7.53 -7.28 20.09
N PHE A 118 -7.65 -6.05 19.54
CA PHE A 118 -8.11 -4.89 20.29
C PHE A 118 -9.60 -5.02 20.65
N ASN A 119 -10.36 -5.70 19.81
CA ASN A 119 -11.71 -6.19 20.11
C ASN A 119 -11.66 -7.66 20.55
N ASP A 120 -12.73 -8.14 21.16
CA ASP A 120 -12.81 -9.53 21.66
C ASP A 120 -13.05 -10.52 20.51
N ASN A 121 -11.99 -10.80 19.73
CA ASN A 121 -12.00 -11.76 18.63
C ASN A 121 -11.20 -13.02 19.00
N LYS A 122 -11.88 -14.18 19.00
CA LYS A 122 -11.26 -15.48 19.34
C LYS A 122 -10.24 -15.99 18.30
N SER A 123 -10.20 -15.40 17.11
CA SER A 123 -9.22 -15.72 16.07
C SER A 123 -8.07 -14.71 16.00
N SER A 124 -7.93 -13.85 17.01
CA SER A 124 -6.89 -12.81 17.06
C SER A 124 -5.56 -13.34 17.58
N LEU A 125 -4.48 -12.63 17.30
CA LEU A 125 -3.14 -12.88 17.85
C LEU A 125 -3.17 -12.92 19.38
N LYS A 126 -3.91 -11.99 20.02
CA LYS A 126 -4.09 -11.96 21.47
C LYS A 126 -4.72 -13.25 22.00
N SER A 127 -5.71 -13.82 21.29
CA SER A 127 -6.35 -15.08 21.69
C SER A 127 -5.40 -16.29 21.61
N PHE A 128 -4.35 -16.20 20.77
CA PHE A 128 -3.25 -17.17 20.70
C PHE A 128 -2.08 -16.82 21.63
N ASN A 129 -2.31 -15.96 22.63
CA ASN A 129 -1.30 -15.55 23.61
C ASN A 129 -0.07 -14.83 22.98
N VAL A 130 -0.27 -14.09 21.90
CA VAL A 130 0.72 -13.14 21.36
C VAL A 130 0.48 -11.78 22.02
N LYS A 131 1.55 -11.16 22.51
CA LYS A 131 1.52 -9.82 23.09
C LYS A 131 1.63 -8.77 22.00
N TYR A 132 0.91 -7.66 22.16
CA TYR A 132 1.03 -6.49 21.31
C TYR A 132 1.47 -5.29 22.13
N GLU A 133 2.42 -4.56 21.59
CA GLU A 133 2.90 -3.29 22.13
C GLU A 133 3.07 -2.29 20.99
N GLN A 134 3.05 -0.99 21.30
CA GLN A 134 3.29 0.05 20.30
C GLN A 134 4.14 1.20 20.82
N ILE A 135 4.86 1.83 19.91
CA ILE A 135 5.58 3.07 20.09
C ILE A 135 5.12 4.04 19.01
N ASP A 136 4.59 5.19 19.42
CA ASP A 136 4.10 6.19 18.50
C ASP A 136 5.25 7.00 17.89
N LEU A 137 5.01 7.56 16.70
CA LEU A 137 5.95 8.50 16.08
C LEU A 137 5.99 9.82 16.85
N VAL A 138 7.14 10.47 16.84
CA VAL A 138 7.35 11.82 17.39
C VAL A 138 7.73 12.75 16.24
N ASN A 139 6.96 13.82 16.04
CA ASN A 139 7.19 14.77 14.95
C ASN A 139 7.34 14.12 13.56
N ASN A 140 6.47 13.16 13.26
CA ASN A 140 6.50 12.38 12.02
C ASN A 140 7.80 11.58 11.77
N ASP A 141 8.51 11.22 12.83
CA ASP A 141 9.69 10.36 12.78
C ASP A 141 9.63 9.31 13.90
N PHE A 142 10.45 8.28 13.79
CA PHE A 142 10.56 7.25 14.83
C PHE A 142 11.10 7.86 16.14
N ASP A 143 10.54 7.40 17.26
CA ASP A 143 11.12 7.67 18.58
C ASP A 143 12.30 6.70 18.80
N TYR A 144 13.44 7.02 18.22
CA TYR A 144 14.64 6.17 18.28
C TYR A 144 15.08 5.85 19.70
N ASN A 145 14.95 6.80 20.63
CA ASN A 145 15.36 6.61 22.02
C ASN A 145 14.43 5.63 22.73
N LYS A 146 13.14 5.80 22.59
CA LYS A 146 12.14 4.89 23.18
C LYS A 146 12.20 3.49 22.58
N ILE A 147 12.45 3.39 21.26
CA ILE A 147 12.65 2.09 20.58
C ILE A 147 13.89 1.40 21.15
N GLU A 148 15.03 2.10 21.27
CA GLU A 148 16.25 1.54 21.81
C GLU A 148 16.10 1.09 23.26
N GLU A 149 15.51 1.93 24.13
CA GLU A 149 15.21 1.61 25.53
C GLU A 149 14.30 0.38 25.64
N TYR A 150 13.22 0.36 24.85
CA TYR A 150 12.27 -0.75 24.88
C TYR A 150 12.94 -2.09 24.47
N LEU A 151 13.69 -2.10 23.38
CA LEU A 151 14.35 -3.29 22.86
C LEU A 151 15.47 -3.82 23.76
N LYS A 152 16.16 -2.94 24.53
CA LYS A 152 17.15 -3.36 25.53
C LYS A 152 16.53 -4.07 26.73
N ASN A 153 15.26 -3.78 27.04
CA ASN A 153 14.58 -4.28 28.25
C ASN A 153 13.52 -5.33 27.96
N ASN A 154 13.13 -5.54 26.70
CA ASN A 154 12.03 -6.44 26.34
C ASN A 154 12.42 -7.33 25.16
N LYS A 155 11.94 -8.57 25.19
CA LYS A 155 12.09 -9.48 24.05
C LYS A 155 10.98 -9.23 23.03
N VAL A 156 11.37 -8.91 21.82
CA VAL A 156 10.46 -8.67 20.68
C VAL A 156 10.74 -9.72 19.61
N LYS A 157 9.71 -10.31 19.01
CA LYS A 157 9.86 -11.27 17.91
C LYS A 157 9.70 -10.61 16.56
N VAL A 158 8.66 -9.81 16.39
CA VAL A 158 8.37 -9.08 15.14
C VAL A 158 8.16 -7.61 15.45
N ILE A 159 8.84 -6.76 14.69
CA ILE A 159 8.53 -5.34 14.59
C ILE A 159 7.75 -5.13 13.30
N GLU A 160 6.55 -4.56 13.43
CA GLU A 160 5.71 -4.15 12.32
C GLU A 160 5.90 -2.64 12.06
N ILE A 161 6.04 -2.28 10.79
CA ILE A 161 6.16 -0.89 10.33
C ILE A 161 5.17 -0.66 9.18
N GLN A 162 4.13 0.10 9.43
CA GLN A 162 3.23 0.58 8.39
C GLN A 162 3.82 1.85 7.74
N ARG A 163 4.24 1.78 6.47
CA ARG A 163 4.83 2.93 5.76
C ARG A 163 3.81 4.00 5.42
N SER A 164 2.68 3.62 4.83
CA SER A 164 1.61 4.55 4.45
C SER A 164 0.89 5.14 5.67
N ILE A 165 0.18 6.23 5.44
CA ILE A 165 -0.49 6.96 6.54
C ILE A 165 -1.73 6.25 7.09
N GLY A 166 -2.39 5.36 6.31
CA GLY A 166 -3.73 4.86 6.66
C GLY A 166 -4.72 6.02 6.83
N TYR A 167 -5.61 5.94 7.83
CA TYR A 167 -6.51 7.05 8.20
C TYR A 167 -5.93 7.94 9.33
N SER A 168 -4.62 8.12 9.34
CA SER A 168 -3.96 9.02 10.29
C SER A 168 -3.59 10.36 9.64
N THR A 169 -3.16 11.31 10.46
CA THR A 169 -2.67 12.63 10.02
C THR A 169 -1.13 12.71 10.00
N ARG A 170 -0.44 11.60 10.31
CA ARG A 170 1.01 11.54 10.24
C ARG A 170 1.52 11.55 8.80
N ARG A 171 2.80 11.77 8.60
CA ARG A 171 3.45 11.57 7.30
C ARG A 171 3.71 10.09 7.05
N SER A 172 3.72 9.67 5.79
CA SER A 172 4.25 8.37 5.38
C SER A 172 5.77 8.29 5.64
N ILE A 173 6.27 7.06 5.84
CA ILE A 173 7.66 6.81 6.24
C ILE A 173 8.57 6.73 5.00
N SER A 174 9.59 7.59 4.96
CA SER A 174 10.58 7.58 3.89
C SER A 174 11.53 6.37 3.99
N ILE A 175 12.15 6.03 2.86
CA ILE A 175 13.13 4.92 2.81
C ILE A 175 14.34 5.22 3.69
N GLU A 176 14.77 6.47 3.80
CA GLU A 176 15.91 6.88 4.64
C GLU A 176 15.61 6.70 6.12
N LYS A 177 14.40 7.11 6.57
CA LYS A 177 13.95 6.88 7.95
C LYS A 177 13.84 5.39 8.25
N LEU A 178 13.28 4.63 7.30
CA LEU A 178 13.16 3.19 7.41
C LEU A 178 14.54 2.53 7.54
N GLU A 179 15.51 2.88 6.68
CA GLU A 179 16.88 2.37 6.74
C GLU A 179 17.53 2.64 8.10
N LYS A 180 17.36 3.88 8.61
CA LYS A 180 17.94 4.31 9.87
C LYS A 180 17.38 3.51 11.06
N VAL A 181 16.05 3.34 11.13
CA VAL A 181 15.42 2.59 12.24
C VAL A 181 15.75 1.10 12.16
N ILE A 182 15.80 0.52 10.97
CA ILE A 182 16.18 -0.89 10.80
C ILE A 182 17.62 -1.11 11.27
N LYS A 183 18.57 -0.24 10.90
CA LYS A 183 19.96 -0.31 11.39
C LYS A 183 20.04 -0.26 12.91
N LEU A 184 19.25 0.60 13.56
CA LEU A 184 19.16 0.65 15.02
C LEU A 184 18.65 -0.68 15.59
N ILE A 185 17.51 -1.18 15.11
CA ILE A 185 16.92 -2.45 15.55
C ILE A 185 17.94 -3.59 15.44
N LYS A 186 18.57 -3.74 14.27
CA LYS A 186 19.52 -4.81 13.99
C LYS A 186 20.84 -4.66 14.74
N SER A 187 21.18 -3.48 15.20
CA SER A 187 22.36 -3.27 16.07
C SER A 187 22.12 -3.76 17.50
N ILE A 188 20.85 -3.81 17.95
CA ILE A 188 20.45 -4.26 19.28
C ILE A 188 20.22 -5.77 19.28
N ASP A 189 19.41 -6.26 18.35
CA ASP A 189 19.12 -7.69 18.20
C ASP A 189 18.87 -8.00 16.72
N LYS A 190 19.75 -8.88 16.15
CA LYS A 190 19.69 -9.30 14.75
C LYS A 190 18.54 -10.27 14.46
N ASP A 191 18.02 -10.93 15.49
CA ASP A 191 17.00 -11.97 15.36
C ASP A 191 15.57 -11.39 15.35
N ILE A 192 15.41 -10.12 15.69
CA ILE A 192 14.13 -9.40 15.53
C ILE A 192 13.76 -9.35 14.06
N ILE A 193 12.59 -9.84 13.71
CA ILE A 193 12.07 -9.78 12.35
C ILE A 193 11.46 -8.39 12.12
N VAL A 194 11.95 -7.66 11.13
CA VAL A 194 11.36 -6.39 10.70
C VAL A 194 10.45 -6.65 9.51
N MET A 195 9.15 -6.53 9.73
CA MET A 195 8.09 -6.65 8.74
C MET A 195 7.57 -5.27 8.36
N VAL A 196 7.48 -5.00 7.06
CA VAL A 196 6.99 -3.72 6.53
C VAL A 196 5.71 -3.92 5.75
N ASP A 197 4.62 -3.27 6.16
CA ASP A 197 3.45 -3.03 5.31
C ASP A 197 3.79 -1.92 4.32
N ASN A 198 3.94 -2.30 3.06
CA ASN A 198 4.37 -1.44 1.97
C ASN A 198 3.21 -0.97 1.07
N CYS A 199 1.97 -1.30 1.41
CA CYS A 199 0.79 -0.86 0.67
C CYS A 199 0.84 0.65 0.38
N TYR A 200 0.56 1.04 -0.86
CA TYR A 200 0.61 2.42 -1.39
C TYR A 200 2.00 3.03 -1.59
N CYS A 201 3.07 2.35 -1.18
CA CYS A 201 4.42 2.91 -1.18
C CYS A 201 5.30 2.33 -2.29
N GLU A 202 4.86 1.25 -2.94
CA GLU A 202 5.61 0.55 -3.98
C GLU A 202 5.85 1.48 -5.17
N PHE A 203 7.09 1.54 -5.64
CA PHE A 203 7.55 2.36 -6.76
C PHE A 203 7.39 3.89 -6.61
N VAL A 204 7.02 4.35 -5.42
CA VAL A 204 7.03 5.79 -5.10
C VAL A 204 8.46 6.31 -4.95
N ASN A 205 9.37 5.44 -4.53
CA ASN A 205 10.81 5.69 -4.45
C ASN A 205 11.58 4.71 -5.34
N ILE A 206 12.90 4.90 -5.47
CA ILE A 206 13.76 4.00 -6.25
C ILE A 206 14.11 2.72 -5.50
N LYS A 207 14.04 2.73 -4.17
CA LYS A 207 14.31 1.57 -3.30
C LYS A 207 13.04 1.07 -2.63
N GLU A 208 12.98 -0.25 -2.43
CA GLU A 208 11.95 -0.93 -1.65
C GLU A 208 12.46 -1.29 -0.24
N PRO A 209 11.57 -1.60 0.72
CA PRO A 209 11.97 -1.86 2.12
C PRO A 209 13.03 -2.95 2.28
N THR A 210 13.00 -4.00 1.48
CA THR A 210 13.98 -5.10 1.51
C THR A 210 15.39 -4.64 1.12
N GLU A 211 15.50 -3.63 0.25
CA GLU A 211 16.78 -3.04 -0.16
C GLU A 211 17.47 -2.25 0.96
N VAL A 212 16.72 -1.90 2.01
CA VAL A 212 17.24 -1.14 3.17
C VAL A 212 17.22 -1.95 4.47
N GLY A 213 17.03 -3.27 4.36
CA GLY A 213 17.23 -4.21 5.45
C GLY A 213 15.96 -4.75 6.11
N ALA A 214 14.76 -4.46 5.61
CA ALA A 214 13.56 -5.16 6.06
C ALA A 214 13.69 -6.66 5.76
N ASP A 215 13.31 -7.49 6.73
CA ASP A 215 13.36 -8.94 6.58
C ASP A 215 12.24 -9.47 5.71
N ILE A 216 11.09 -8.79 5.75
CA ILE A 216 9.90 -9.14 4.98
C ILE A 216 9.08 -7.89 4.69
N CYS A 217 8.46 -7.86 3.53
CA CYS A 217 7.66 -6.76 3.02
C CYS A 217 6.37 -7.33 2.43
N VAL A 218 5.24 -6.69 2.71
CA VAL A 218 3.91 -7.17 2.33
C VAL A 218 3.13 -6.07 1.63
N GLY A 219 2.36 -6.42 0.60
CA GLY A 219 1.47 -5.46 -0.06
C GLY A 219 0.39 -6.15 -0.91
N SER A 220 -0.50 -5.32 -1.45
CA SER A 220 -1.67 -5.76 -2.21
C SER A 220 -1.49 -5.57 -3.71
N LEU A 221 -1.97 -6.55 -4.51
CA LEU A 221 -1.96 -6.44 -5.97
C LEU A 221 -3.14 -5.65 -6.54
N ILE A 222 -4.16 -5.35 -5.77
CA ILE A 222 -5.21 -4.40 -6.21
C ILE A 222 -4.82 -2.93 -5.94
N LYS A 223 -3.56 -2.68 -5.58
CA LYS A 223 -2.96 -1.36 -5.38
C LYS A 223 -1.84 -1.13 -6.40
N ASN A 224 -0.74 -0.50 -5.99
CA ASN A 224 0.34 -0.05 -6.86
C ASN A 224 0.82 -1.10 -7.86
N LEU A 225 1.22 -2.29 -7.39
CA LEU A 225 1.87 -3.29 -8.25
C LEU A 225 0.94 -3.99 -9.24
N GLY A 226 -0.36 -4.02 -8.96
CA GLY A 226 -1.33 -4.57 -9.92
C GLY A 226 -1.81 -3.57 -10.96
N ALA A 227 -1.52 -2.27 -10.76
CA ALA A 227 -1.77 -1.19 -11.73
C ALA A 227 -3.21 -1.14 -12.28
N GLY A 228 -4.22 -1.52 -11.47
CA GLY A 228 -5.60 -1.63 -11.90
C GLY A 228 -5.89 -2.80 -12.87
N ILE A 229 -4.89 -3.67 -13.12
CA ILE A 229 -5.00 -4.83 -14.04
C ILE A 229 -5.19 -6.13 -13.25
N ALA A 230 -4.47 -6.29 -12.12
CA ALA A 230 -4.66 -7.44 -11.26
C ALA A 230 -6.02 -7.37 -10.57
N SER A 231 -6.84 -8.40 -10.74
CA SER A 231 -8.20 -8.45 -10.21
C SER A 231 -8.30 -8.81 -8.72
N ASN A 232 -7.23 -9.36 -8.15
CA ASN A 232 -7.10 -9.74 -6.74
C ASN A 232 -5.63 -10.02 -6.41
N GLY A 233 -5.38 -10.53 -5.21
CA GLY A 233 -4.07 -11.04 -4.83
C GLY A 233 -3.24 -10.07 -3.99
N ALA A 234 -2.14 -10.61 -3.51
CA ALA A 234 -1.16 -9.87 -2.73
C ALA A 234 0.23 -10.52 -2.88
N TYR A 235 1.24 -9.84 -2.34
CA TYR A 235 2.60 -10.36 -2.31
C TYR A 235 3.19 -10.29 -0.90
N ILE A 236 4.12 -11.21 -0.65
CA ILE A 236 5.01 -11.22 0.50
C ILE A 236 6.42 -11.45 -0.06
N ALA A 237 7.36 -10.54 0.19
CA ALA A 237 8.72 -10.60 -0.36
C ALA A 237 9.75 -10.39 0.74
N GLY A 238 10.85 -11.16 0.77
CA GLY A 238 11.86 -11.04 1.80
C GLY A 238 12.79 -12.23 1.89
N LYS A 239 13.22 -12.55 3.12
CA LYS A 239 14.07 -13.70 3.40
C LYS A 239 13.35 -15.01 3.10
N GLU A 240 14.05 -15.94 2.44
CA GLU A 240 13.49 -17.20 1.96
C GLU A 240 12.81 -18.01 3.07
N ASN A 241 13.46 -18.16 4.22
CA ASN A 241 12.90 -18.90 5.35
C ASN A 241 11.63 -18.28 5.93
N LEU A 242 11.48 -16.95 5.90
CA LEU A 242 10.29 -16.26 6.39
C LEU A 242 9.15 -16.33 5.37
N VAL A 243 9.45 -16.16 4.09
CA VAL A 243 8.50 -16.31 3.01
C VAL A 243 7.97 -17.75 2.94
N HIS A 244 8.82 -18.75 3.18
CA HIS A 244 8.41 -20.15 3.26
C HIS A 244 7.40 -20.38 4.40
N LEU A 245 7.65 -19.86 5.61
CA LEU A 245 6.68 -19.93 6.71
C LEU A 245 5.32 -19.28 6.34
N CYS A 246 5.36 -18.17 5.58
CA CYS A 246 4.13 -17.54 5.10
C CYS A 246 3.39 -18.42 4.08
N SER A 247 4.08 -19.14 3.21
CA SER A 247 3.46 -20.07 2.26
C SER A 247 2.83 -21.27 2.95
N GLU A 248 3.46 -21.81 4.00
CA GLU A 248 2.86 -22.85 4.85
C GLU A 248 1.62 -22.36 5.59
N ARG A 249 1.59 -21.09 5.96
CA ARG A 249 0.42 -20.50 6.63
C ARG A 249 -0.70 -20.17 5.65
N LEU A 250 -0.39 -19.73 4.44
CA LEU A 250 -1.37 -19.49 3.38
C LEU A 250 -2.05 -20.78 2.93
N ASN A 251 -1.26 -21.81 2.70
CA ASN A 251 -1.70 -23.13 2.28
C ASN A 251 -1.74 -24.08 3.47
N VAL A 252 -0.91 -25.09 3.50
CA VAL A 252 -0.76 -26.01 4.62
C VAL A 252 0.72 -26.35 4.83
N PRO A 253 1.13 -26.63 6.10
CA PRO A 253 2.46 -27.15 6.38
C PRO A 253 2.77 -28.41 5.56
N GLY A 254 3.93 -28.42 4.91
CA GLY A 254 4.41 -29.52 4.08
C GLY A 254 4.06 -29.41 2.59
N GLU A 255 3.04 -28.64 2.20
CA GLU A 255 2.78 -28.32 0.79
C GLU A 255 3.33 -26.92 0.41
N ALA A 256 3.25 -25.98 1.35
CA ALA A 256 3.85 -24.65 1.27
C ALA A 256 3.60 -23.97 -0.10
N ASP A 257 4.66 -23.54 -0.79
CA ASP A 257 4.61 -22.84 -2.07
C ASP A 257 4.49 -23.77 -3.30
N GLU A 258 4.55 -25.10 -3.12
CA GLU A 258 4.39 -26.06 -4.22
C GLU A 258 2.95 -26.10 -4.77
N VAL A 259 1.97 -25.68 -3.99
CA VAL A 259 0.54 -25.66 -4.36
C VAL A 259 0.03 -24.22 -4.51
N GLY A 260 -1.17 -24.09 -5.06
CA GLY A 260 -1.85 -22.83 -5.29
C GLY A 260 -1.98 -22.52 -6.79
N PRO A 261 -3.10 -22.89 -7.41
CA PRO A 261 -3.30 -22.70 -8.84
C PRO A 261 -3.45 -21.22 -9.18
N SER A 262 -2.89 -20.79 -10.30
CA SER A 262 -2.99 -19.39 -10.75
C SER A 262 -4.36 -19.00 -11.29
N LEU A 263 -5.19 -19.95 -11.74
CA LEU A 263 -6.58 -19.72 -12.18
C LEU A 263 -6.75 -18.56 -13.19
N GLY A 264 -5.78 -18.37 -14.09
CA GLY A 264 -5.80 -17.30 -15.09
C GLY A 264 -5.15 -15.98 -14.65
N ALA A 265 -4.65 -15.87 -13.42
CA ALA A 265 -4.12 -14.62 -12.89
C ALA A 265 -2.71 -14.24 -13.43
N ASN A 266 -1.93 -15.19 -13.93
CA ASN A 266 -0.52 -15.01 -14.30
C ASN A 266 -0.30 -13.83 -15.26
N LYS A 267 -1.10 -13.74 -16.33
CA LYS A 267 -0.98 -12.64 -17.30
C LYS A 267 -1.25 -11.28 -16.65
N SER A 268 -2.30 -11.17 -15.84
CA SER A 268 -2.67 -9.91 -15.19
C SER A 268 -1.63 -9.48 -14.16
N PHE A 269 -1.00 -10.41 -13.44
CA PHE A 269 0.07 -10.11 -12.48
C PHE A 269 1.33 -9.60 -13.18
N LEU A 270 1.78 -10.25 -14.26
CA LEU A 270 2.92 -9.79 -15.05
C LEU A 270 2.64 -8.45 -15.73
N GLN A 271 1.48 -8.30 -16.36
CA GLN A 271 1.11 -7.06 -17.03
C GLN A 271 0.91 -5.92 -16.03
N GLY A 272 0.31 -6.20 -14.88
CA GLY A 272 0.17 -5.24 -13.79
C GLY A 272 1.52 -4.73 -13.30
N LEU A 273 2.44 -5.63 -13.00
CA LEU A 273 3.80 -5.26 -12.57
C LEU A 273 4.54 -4.44 -13.66
N TYR A 274 4.40 -4.83 -14.93
CA TYR A 274 5.00 -4.10 -16.05
C TYR A 274 4.48 -2.66 -16.14
N MET A 275 3.18 -2.46 -15.93
CA MET A 275 2.55 -1.13 -15.98
C MET A 275 2.74 -0.30 -14.71
N ALA A 276 3.00 -0.96 -13.58
CA ALA A 276 2.99 -0.35 -12.25
C ALA A 276 3.84 0.93 -12.12
N PRO A 277 5.09 1.00 -12.62
CA PRO A 277 5.88 2.24 -12.51
C PRO A 277 5.18 3.44 -13.15
N SER A 278 4.58 3.26 -14.33
CA SER A 278 3.87 4.32 -15.06
C SER A 278 2.55 4.72 -14.37
N VAL A 279 1.82 3.75 -13.84
CA VAL A 279 0.56 4.01 -13.13
C VAL A 279 0.82 4.70 -11.80
N VAL A 280 1.86 4.31 -11.06
CA VAL A 280 2.28 5.00 -9.83
C VAL A 280 2.71 6.45 -10.12
N ALA A 281 3.47 6.67 -11.19
CA ALA A 281 3.82 8.03 -11.63
C ALA A 281 2.58 8.87 -11.98
N SER A 282 1.61 8.29 -12.68
CA SER A 282 0.33 8.95 -12.98
C SER A 282 -0.44 9.29 -11.71
N SER A 283 -0.51 8.38 -10.75
CA SER A 283 -1.14 8.60 -9.44
C SER A 283 -0.45 9.73 -8.67
N LEU A 284 0.88 9.73 -8.61
CA LEU A 284 1.65 10.79 -7.96
C LEU A 284 1.40 12.16 -8.61
N LYS A 285 1.41 12.24 -9.94
CA LYS A 285 1.10 13.50 -10.66
C LYS A 285 -0.32 13.97 -10.37
N THR A 286 -1.28 13.04 -10.30
CA THR A 286 -2.68 13.36 -9.99
C THR A 286 -2.82 13.99 -8.61
N ILE A 287 -2.24 13.36 -7.56
CA ILE A 287 -2.35 13.88 -6.20
C ILE A 287 -1.50 15.14 -5.98
N VAL A 288 -0.38 15.31 -6.68
CA VAL A 288 0.41 16.55 -6.65
C VAL A 288 -0.38 17.71 -7.27
N LEU A 289 -1.07 17.47 -8.38
CA LEU A 289 -1.99 18.46 -8.98
C LEU A 289 -3.14 18.79 -8.01
N ALA A 290 -3.77 17.80 -7.40
CA ALA A 290 -4.83 18.00 -6.42
C ALA A 290 -4.35 18.83 -5.23
N SER A 291 -3.18 18.50 -4.67
CA SER A 291 -2.54 19.24 -3.57
C SER A 291 -2.36 20.72 -3.94
N TYR A 292 -1.76 21.00 -5.10
CA TYR A 292 -1.56 22.38 -5.56
C TYR A 292 -2.86 23.17 -5.73
N LEU A 293 -3.85 22.56 -6.39
CA LEU A 293 -5.11 23.24 -6.67
C LEU A 293 -5.91 23.51 -5.39
N LEU A 294 -5.97 22.54 -4.47
CA LEU A 294 -6.71 22.65 -3.22
C LEU A 294 -6.02 23.59 -2.22
N GLU A 295 -4.67 23.59 -2.15
CA GLU A 295 -3.91 24.56 -1.36
C GLU A 295 -4.19 26.00 -1.83
N ASN A 296 -4.25 26.25 -3.16
CA ASN A 296 -4.58 27.56 -3.71
C ASN A 296 -6.05 27.96 -3.45
N LEU A 297 -6.94 27.02 -3.17
CA LEU A 297 -8.31 27.27 -2.72
C LEU A 297 -8.42 27.48 -1.21
N GLY A 298 -7.30 27.40 -0.47
CA GLY A 298 -7.23 27.63 0.97
C GLY A 298 -7.49 26.41 1.84
N TYR A 299 -7.49 25.19 1.27
CA TYR A 299 -7.59 23.96 2.06
C TYR A 299 -6.22 23.55 2.63
N ASP A 300 -6.24 22.94 3.81
CA ASP A 300 -5.07 22.34 4.43
C ASP A 300 -4.84 20.94 3.83
N VAL A 301 -3.71 20.77 3.15
CA VAL A 301 -3.36 19.55 2.40
C VAL A 301 -2.05 18.97 2.89
N SER A 302 -1.90 17.66 2.82
CA SER A 302 -0.68 16.98 3.25
C SER A 302 -0.47 15.67 2.48
N PRO A 303 0.73 15.46 1.87
CA PRO A 303 1.86 16.40 1.68
C PRO A 303 1.49 17.58 0.79
N ARG A 304 2.14 18.73 0.97
CA ARG A 304 2.03 19.81 -0.01
C ARG A 304 2.66 19.39 -1.34
N TRP A 305 2.26 20.07 -2.41
CA TRP A 305 2.69 19.72 -3.77
C TRP A 305 4.20 19.66 -3.98
N ASN A 306 4.98 20.46 -3.21
CA ASN A 306 6.44 20.54 -3.28
C ASN A 306 7.17 19.74 -2.19
N GLU A 307 6.45 19.00 -1.35
CA GLU A 307 7.02 18.16 -0.31
C GLU A 307 7.28 16.74 -0.80
N GLU A 308 8.19 16.04 -0.12
CA GLU A 308 8.50 14.65 -0.39
C GLU A 308 7.28 13.75 -0.14
N ARG A 309 7.10 12.77 -1.02
CA ARG A 309 6.05 11.76 -0.94
C ARG A 309 6.65 10.37 -0.82
N CYS A 310 6.05 9.56 0.05
CA CYS A 310 6.49 8.18 0.29
C CYS A 310 5.35 7.17 0.07
N ASP A 311 4.16 7.65 -0.26
CA ASP A 311 2.99 6.89 -0.71
C ASP A 311 2.20 7.69 -1.76
N ILE A 312 1.13 7.09 -2.29
CA ILE A 312 0.23 7.72 -3.26
C ILE A 312 -1.01 8.35 -2.61
N VAL A 313 -0.96 8.71 -1.33
CA VAL A 313 -2.10 9.27 -0.60
C VAL A 313 -1.94 10.78 -0.43
N GLU A 314 -3.00 11.50 -0.70
CA GLU A 314 -3.16 12.93 -0.42
C GLU A 314 -4.24 13.12 0.62
N THR A 315 -3.96 13.84 1.70
CA THR A 315 -4.99 14.22 2.67
C THR A 315 -5.45 15.65 2.45
N ILE A 316 -6.76 15.85 2.47
CA ILE A 316 -7.39 17.16 2.36
C ILE A 316 -8.27 17.36 3.58
N LYS A 317 -7.94 18.36 4.40
CA LYS A 317 -8.69 18.68 5.61
C LYS A 317 -9.77 19.71 5.30
N PHE A 318 -11.02 19.29 5.38
CA PHE A 318 -12.17 20.14 5.07
C PHE A 318 -12.68 20.91 6.29
N ASN A 319 -12.52 20.38 7.52
CA ASN A 319 -13.19 20.91 8.74
C ASN A 319 -14.72 21.07 8.61
N ASP A 320 -15.31 20.38 7.63
CA ASP A 320 -16.71 20.51 7.25
C ASP A 320 -17.18 19.17 6.66
N LYS A 321 -18.18 18.57 7.30
CA LYS A 321 -18.75 17.29 6.90
C LYS A 321 -19.32 17.32 5.47
N ASP A 322 -20.06 18.38 5.13
CA ASP A 322 -20.76 18.46 3.86
C ASP A 322 -19.77 18.67 2.71
N LYS A 323 -18.69 19.41 2.94
CA LYS A 323 -17.61 19.56 1.95
C LYS A 323 -16.87 18.26 1.71
N LEU A 324 -16.58 17.48 2.78
CA LEU A 324 -16.00 16.15 2.64
C LEU A 324 -16.89 15.27 1.76
N ILE A 325 -18.18 15.20 2.07
CA ILE A 325 -19.14 14.39 1.29
C ILE A 325 -19.17 14.84 -0.16
N LYS A 326 -19.34 16.14 -0.43
CA LYS A 326 -19.36 16.70 -1.80
C LYS A 326 -18.08 16.40 -2.59
N PHE A 327 -16.93 16.47 -1.92
CA PHE A 327 -15.66 16.16 -2.57
C PHE A 327 -15.60 14.69 -3.00
N VAL A 328 -15.96 13.78 -2.10
CA VAL A 328 -16.00 12.34 -2.39
C VAL A 328 -17.02 12.01 -3.49
N GLU A 329 -18.21 12.60 -3.43
CA GLU A 329 -19.21 12.48 -4.51
C GLU A 329 -18.68 13.00 -5.85
N GLY A 330 -17.92 14.10 -5.83
CA GLY A 330 -17.30 14.66 -7.02
C GLY A 330 -16.25 13.72 -7.64
N ILE A 331 -15.45 13.04 -6.82
CA ILE A 331 -14.53 11.99 -7.28
C ILE A 331 -15.31 10.82 -7.91
N GLN A 332 -16.42 10.37 -7.29
CA GLN A 332 -17.27 9.32 -7.86
C GLN A 332 -17.83 9.72 -9.22
N LYS A 333 -18.37 10.92 -9.35
CA LYS A 333 -18.88 11.46 -10.62
C LYS A 333 -17.80 11.61 -11.70
N GLY A 334 -16.55 11.76 -11.30
CA GLY A 334 -15.39 11.83 -12.20
C GLY A 334 -14.73 10.47 -12.50
N SER A 335 -15.22 9.40 -11.91
CA SER A 335 -14.68 8.04 -12.09
C SER A 335 -15.22 7.37 -13.36
N ALA A 336 -14.54 6.30 -13.80
CA ALA A 336 -14.92 5.57 -15.02
C ALA A 336 -16.17 4.69 -14.84
N ILE A 337 -16.34 4.13 -13.64
CA ILE A 337 -17.39 3.16 -13.31
C ILE A 337 -18.31 3.78 -12.26
N ASP A 338 -19.61 3.50 -12.38
CA ASP A 338 -20.66 3.95 -11.44
C ASP A 338 -20.66 5.48 -11.20
N ALA A 339 -20.33 6.28 -12.22
CA ALA A 339 -20.27 7.75 -12.13
C ALA A 339 -21.63 8.39 -11.82
N ASP A 340 -22.72 7.69 -12.07
CA ASP A 340 -24.10 8.08 -11.77
C ASP A 340 -24.55 7.70 -10.35
N SER A 341 -23.74 6.92 -9.63
CA SER A 341 -24.00 6.55 -8.24
C SER A 341 -23.60 7.67 -7.28
N THR A 342 -24.36 7.82 -6.21
CA THR A 342 -24.06 8.78 -5.14
C THR A 342 -23.58 8.02 -3.90
N PRO A 343 -22.28 8.14 -3.51
CA PRO A 343 -21.78 7.55 -2.28
C PRO A 343 -22.52 8.08 -1.06
N VAL A 344 -22.83 7.20 -0.13
CA VAL A 344 -23.43 7.56 1.15
C VAL A 344 -22.57 7.05 2.31
N PRO A 345 -22.46 7.81 3.40
CA PRO A 345 -21.77 7.34 4.59
C PRO A 345 -22.35 6.03 5.10
N THR A 346 -21.50 5.04 5.34
CA THR A 346 -21.93 3.69 5.73
C THR A 346 -20.96 3.10 6.74
N LYS A 347 -21.47 2.32 7.69
CA LYS A 347 -20.64 1.49 8.56
C LYS A 347 -20.04 0.35 7.75
N MET A 348 -18.72 0.21 7.82
CA MET A 348 -17.99 -0.83 7.14
C MET A 348 -17.32 -1.79 8.14
N PRO A 349 -17.23 -3.09 7.82
CA PRO A 349 -16.53 -4.05 8.67
C PRO A 349 -15.06 -3.63 8.90
N GLY A 350 -14.64 -3.60 10.16
CA GLY A 350 -13.27 -3.22 10.55
C GLY A 350 -13.06 -1.73 10.84
N TYR A 351 -14.13 -0.92 10.84
CA TYR A 351 -14.05 0.51 11.13
C TYR A 351 -15.07 0.91 12.21
N ASP A 352 -14.67 1.82 13.10
CA ASP A 352 -15.53 2.31 14.18
C ASP A 352 -16.48 3.42 13.68
N ASP A 353 -15.97 4.30 12.78
CA ASP A 353 -16.73 5.40 12.22
C ASP A 353 -17.50 4.97 10.95
N GLU A 354 -18.53 5.74 10.60
CA GLU A 354 -19.07 5.70 9.24
C GLU A 354 -18.04 6.27 8.27
N ILE A 355 -17.88 5.63 7.12
CA ILE A 355 -16.96 6.07 6.06
C ILE A 355 -17.78 6.40 4.82
N ILE A 356 -17.51 7.54 4.19
CA ILE A 356 -17.90 7.79 2.81
C ILE A 356 -16.75 7.41 1.88
N MET A 357 -17.06 6.71 0.80
CA MET A 357 -16.06 6.16 -0.11
C MET A 357 -16.49 6.30 -1.56
N ALA A 358 -15.63 6.89 -2.38
CA ALA A 358 -15.71 6.88 -3.83
C ALA A 358 -14.69 5.90 -4.40
N SER A 359 -15.14 4.94 -5.18
CA SER A 359 -14.30 3.93 -5.83
C SER A 359 -14.97 3.43 -7.10
N GLY A 360 -15.03 4.31 -8.11
CA GLY A 360 -15.51 3.96 -9.45
C GLY A 360 -14.43 3.26 -10.26
N SER A 361 -14.05 2.05 -9.84
CA SER A 361 -12.90 1.29 -10.36
C SER A 361 -13.34 0.00 -11.08
N PHE A 362 -12.53 -0.47 -12.04
CA PHE A 362 -12.72 -1.75 -12.73
C PHE A 362 -12.52 -2.93 -11.79
N THR A 363 -11.63 -2.81 -10.81
CA THR A 363 -11.39 -3.79 -9.76
C THR A 363 -11.92 -3.26 -8.43
N GLN A 364 -12.89 -3.95 -7.83
CA GLN A 364 -13.51 -3.50 -6.58
C GLN A 364 -12.46 -3.29 -5.48
N GLY A 365 -12.42 -2.10 -4.89
CA GLY A 365 -11.47 -1.73 -3.85
C GLY A 365 -10.07 -1.36 -4.37
N SER A 366 -9.87 -1.25 -5.69
CA SER A 366 -8.62 -0.81 -6.30
C SER A 366 -8.44 0.70 -6.13
N SER A 367 -7.63 1.08 -5.15
CA SER A 367 -7.33 2.47 -4.86
C SER A 367 -6.34 3.12 -5.82
N ILE A 368 -5.55 2.32 -6.57
CA ILE A 368 -4.63 2.83 -7.60
C ILE A 368 -5.37 3.42 -8.81
N GLU A 369 -6.61 3.04 -9.06
CA GLU A 369 -7.37 3.52 -10.20
C GLU A 369 -7.78 4.98 -10.07
N ILE A 370 -8.53 5.31 -9.10
CA ILE A 370 -8.76 6.55 -8.37
C ILE A 370 -9.76 6.28 -7.28
N SER A 371 -9.49 6.72 -6.07
CA SER A 371 -10.42 6.60 -4.96
C SER A 371 -10.28 7.74 -3.99
N CYS A 372 -11.32 7.98 -3.23
CA CYS A 372 -11.31 8.96 -2.15
C CYS A 372 -12.18 8.45 -1.01
N ASP A 373 -11.58 8.33 0.16
CA ASP A 373 -12.27 7.88 1.36
C ASP A 373 -12.27 9.00 2.41
N GLY A 374 -13.27 9.00 3.29
CA GLY A 374 -13.30 9.91 4.42
C GLY A 374 -14.09 9.34 5.59
N PRO A 375 -13.44 9.04 6.74
CA PRO A 375 -14.19 8.76 7.96
C PRO A 375 -14.93 10.01 8.42
N LEU A 376 -16.19 9.83 8.82
CA LEU A 376 -17.06 10.95 9.25
C LEU A 376 -16.78 11.33 10.69
N ARG A 377 -15.60 11.83 10.94
CA ARG A 377 -15.16 12.37 12.23
C ARG A 377 -14.39 13.67 12.02
N ASP A 378 -14.45 14.56 13.02
CA ASP A 378 -13.66 15.77 13.02
C ASP A 378 -12.15 15.43 12.92
N PRO A 379 -11.34 16.15 12.11
CA PRO A 379 -11.67 17.37 11.36
C PRO A 379 -12.11 17.16 9.90
N TYR A 380 -12.76 16.05 9.58
CA TYR A 380 -13.31 15.71 8.26
C TYR A 380 -12.25 15.75 7.16
N ILE A 381 -11.44 14.71 7.13
CA ILE A 381 -10.31 14.57 6.19
C ILE A 381 -10.69 13.60 5.08
N ALA A 382 -10.47 14.02 3.84
CA ALA A 382 -10.46 13.13 2.69
C ALA A 382 -9.07 12.53 2.46
N TYR A 383 -9.04 11.26 2.12
CA TYR A 383 -7.85 10.49 1.72
C TYR A 383 -8.00 10.15 0.24
N LEU A 384 -7.37 10.97 -0.60
CA LEU A 384 -7.42 10.82 -2.06
C LEU A 384 -6.21 10.03 -2.54
N GLN A 385 -6.42 9.10 -3.48
CA GLN A 385 -5.37 8.23 -4.00
C GLN A 385 -5.68 7.74 -5.40
N GLY A 386 -4.62 7.42 -6.16
CA GLY A 386 -4.75 6.78 -7.46
C GLY A 386 -4.82 7.73 -8.64
N GLY A 387 -5.05 7.13 -9.78
CA GLY A 387 -5.09 7.73 -11.11
C GLY A 387 -4.36 6.86 -12.11
N LEU A 388 -5.08 5.93 -12.79
CA LEU A 388 -4.49 5.02 -13.79
C LEU A 388 -3.76 5.77 -14.89
N THR A 389 -4.37 6.87 -15.35
CA THR A 389 -3.71 7.85 -16.20
C THR A 389 -3.87 9.24 -15.60
N TYR A 390 -2.89 10.07 -15.80
CA TYR A 390 -2.91 11.43 -15.30
C TYR A 390 -4.09 12.24 -15.86
N GLU A 391 -4.48 11.99 -17.13
CA GLU A 391 -5.58 12.68 -17.80
C GLU A 391 -6.92 12.38 -17.14
N TYR A 392 -7.23 11.11 -16.83
CA TYR A 392 -8.46 10.77 -16.11
C TYR A 392 -8.42 11.23 -14.64
N GLY A 393 -7.24 11.16 -14.00
CA GLY A 393 -7.03 11.74 -12.67
C GLY A 393 -7.37 13.24 -12.63
N LYS A 394 -6.88 14.03 -13.61
CA LYS A 394 -7.23 15.46 -13.75
C LYS A 394 -8.74 15.68 -13.85
N ILE A 395 -9.42 14.90 -14.67
CA ILE A 395 -10.88 15.03 -14.85
C ILE A 395 -11.60 14.83 -13.53
N ALA A 396 -11.24 13.78 -12.78
CA ALA A 396 -11.86 13.47 -11.50
C ALA A 396 -11.61 14.57 -10.45
N ILE A 397 -10.37 15.08 -10.35
CA ILE A 397 -10.01 16.17 -9.43
C ILE A 397 -10.77 17.46 -9.78
N LEU A 398 -10.83 17.83 -11.06
CA LEU A 398 -11.56 19.03 -11.48
C LEU A 398 -13.05 18.92 -11.18
N LYS A 399 -13.62 17.74 -11.34
CA LYS A 399 -15.04 17.48 -11.01
C LYS A 399 -15.29 17.62 -9.50
N ALA A 400 -14.43 17.04 -8.67
CA ALA A 400 -14.51 17.15 -7.21
C ALA A 400 -14.38 18.61 -6.73
N ILE A 401 -13.42 19.37 -7.30
CA ILE A 401 -13.25 20.79 -6.98
C ILE A 401 -14.47 21.60 -7.41
N GLU A 402 -15.06 21.33 -8.56
CA GLU A 402 -16.29 22.00 -9.01
C GLU A 402 -17.44 21.82 -8.00
N ASP A 403 -17.62 20.60 -7.48
CA ASP A 403 -18.72 20.27 -6.56
C ASP A 403 -18.56 20.94 -5.18
N ILE A 404 -17.33 21.19 -4.70
CA ILE A 404 -17.10 21.87 -3.41
C ILE A 404 -17.04 23.40 -3.52
N THR A 405 -16.96 23.95 -4.74
CA THR A 405 -16.89 25.41 -4.97
C THR A 405 -18.21 26.02 -5.40
N LYS A 406 -19.22 25.19 -5.67
CA LYS A 406 -20.63 25.58 -5.89
C LYS A 406 -21.38 25.67 -4.57
#